data_0155f3d4391371be5752331faf2640e2
#
_entry.id   0155f3d4391371be5752331faf2640e2
#
_cell.length_a   1.000
_cell.length_b   1.000
_cell.length_c   1.000
_cell.angle_alpha   90.00
_cell.angle_beta   90.00
_cell.angle_gamma   90.00
#
_symmetry.space_group_name_H-M   'P 1'
#
loop_
_entity.id
_entity.type
_entity.pdbx_description
1 polymer ?
#
loop_
_entity_poly.entity_id
_entity_poly.type
_entity_poly.pdbx_seq_one_letter_code
_entity_poly.pdbx_strand_id
1 'polypeptide(L)'
;QTVVATDLARLRAAQALAFAPDDFLLPDASYALGREVWVEPHAGKPNNFTARKQVHNAFLMFRRGNTFLDFYTETATQMLERNRGPMPPQFIGPKLLTALHNVVGCPVLETAGMLSPAVIDEIAGEPGAALGLFRRRSPRPLAAANLCSSLYARGEFSEATVRRCIERLLARKAL
;
A
#
# COMPACT_ATOMS: atom_id res chain seq x y z
N GLN A 1 11.24 16.16 -0.64
CA GLN A 1 10.33 16.84 0.31
C GLN A 1 9.66 15.79 1.16
N THR A 2 9.97 15.79 2.44
CA THR A 2 9.29 14.94 3.42
C THR A 2 7.90 15.52 3.64
N VAL A 3 6.87 14.85 3.14
CA VAL A 3 5.49 15.21 3.46
C VAL A 3 5.14 14.56 4.78
N VAL A 4 5.36 15.26 5.87
CA VAL A 4 4.85 14.87 7.18
C VAL A 4 3.40 15.33 7.24
N ALA A 5 2.47 14.42 6.99
CA ALA A 5 1.07 14.70 7.26
C ALA A 5 0.83 14.62 8.76
N THR A 6 0.86 15.75 9.44
CA THR A 6 0.61 15.87 10.89
C THR A 6 -0.89 15.90 11.22
N ASP A 7 -1.73 15.92 10.22
CA ASP A 7 -3.17 16.11 10.34
C ASP A 7 -3.89 15.08 9.45
N LEU A 8 -4.91 14.46 9.99
CA LEU A 8 -5.71 13.43 9.34
C LEU A 8 -6.44 13.90 8.08
N ALA A 9 -6.78 15.19 7.99
CA ALA A 9 -7.38 15.75 6.80
C ALA A 9 -6.35 15.73 5.64
N ARG A 10 -5.08 15.98 5.93
CA ARG A 10 -3.98 15.87 4.97
C ARG A 10 -3.67 14.41 4.63
N LEU A 11 -3.79 13.49 5.59
CA LEU A 11 -3.68 12.06 5.34
C LEU A 11 -4.76 11.54 4.40
N ARG A 12 -6.00 12.01 4.55
CA ARG A 12 -7.09 11.67 3.63
C ARG A 12 -6.81 12.13 2.20
N ALA A 13 -6.12 13.25 2.04
CA ALA A 13 -5.74 13.78 0.73
C ALA A 13 -4.49 13.11 0.15
N ALA A 14 -3.49 12.81 0.99
CA ALA A 14 -2.18 12.31 0.54
C ALA A 14 -2.10 10.78 0.43
N GLN A 15 -2.87 10.04 1.22
CA GLN A 15 -2.91 8.56 1.28
C GLN A 15 -1.55 7.85 1.49
N ALA A 16 -0.45 8.58 1.49
CA ALA A 16 0.90 8.04 1.61
C ALA A 16 1.77 8.91 2.52
N LEU A 17 2.67 8.26 3.25
CA LEU A 17 3.63 8.88 4.13
C LEU A 17 5.04 8.52 3.67
N ALA A 18 5.85 9.52 3.33
CA ALA A 18 7.28 9.36 3.06
C ALA A 18 8.08 9.71 4.31
N PHE A 19 9.01 8.83 4.71
CA PHE A 19 9.76 8.98 5.97
C PHE A 19 11.02 9.80 5.82
N ALA A 20 11.76 9.63 4.72
CA ALA A 20 12.87 10.50 4.36
C ALA A 20 13.08 10.47 2.83
N PRO A 21 13.53 11.59 2.22
CA PRO A 21 13.81 11.64 0.78
C PRO A 21 14.88 10.64 0.36
N ASP A 22 15.93 10.49 1.17
CA ASP A 22 17.08 9.61 0.89
C ASP A 22 16.75 8.11 1.05
N ASP A 23 15.71 7.78 1.81
CA ASP A 23 15.20 6.40 1.94
C ASP A 23 14.34 5.99 0.74
N PHE A 24 14.01 6.95 -0.13
CA PHE A 24 13.14 6.80 -1.27
C PHE A 24 13.92 6.87 -2.57
N LEU A 25 14.68 5.83 -2.84
CA LEU A 25 15.42 5.72 -4.09
C LEU A 25 14.44 5.37 -5.21
N LEU A 26 14.29 6.28 -6.15
CA LEU A 26 13.62 6.01 -7.41
C LEU A 26 14.43 4.94 -8.15
N PRO A 27 13.81 3.82 -8.54
CA PRO A 27 14.48 2.90 -9.44
C PRO A 27 14.82 3.63 -10.73
N ASP A 28 15.93 3.25 -11.36
CA ASP A 28 16.40 3.82 -12.62
C ASP A 28 15.50 3.48 -13.82
N ALA A 29 14.26 3.18 -13.54
CA ALA A 29 13.21 2.85 -14.48
C ALA A 29 12.28 4.05 -14.71
N SER A 30 11.60 4.06 -15.88
CA SER A 30 10.62 5.09 -16.22
C SER A 30 9.33 5.04 -15.38
N TYR A 31 9.17 4.01 -14.58
CA TYR A 31 8.04 3.82 -13.66
C TYR A 31 8.35 2.80 -12.57
N ALA A 32 7.55 2.82 -11.50
CA ALA A 32 7.56 1.78 -10.48
C ALA A 32 6.18 1.67 -9.82
N LEU A 33 5.84 0.45 -9.41
CA LEU A 33 4.61 0.11 -8.73
C LEU A 33 4.89 -0.19 -7.26
N GLY A 34 3.97 0.20 -6.37
CA GLY A 34 4.08 -0.14 -4.96
C GLY A 34 3.81 -1.62 -4.69
N ARG A 35 4.42 -2.13 -3.63
CA ARG A 35 4.18 -3.47 -3.12
C ARG A 35 3.15 -3.43 -2.00
N GLU A 36 2.23 -4.37 -2.00
CA GLU A 36 1.37 -4.65 -0.86
C GLU A 36 1.75 -5.98 -0.22
N VAL A 37 1.95 -5.95 1.08
CA VAL A 37 1.96 -7.13 1.94
C VAL A 37 0.75 -7.02 2.86
N TRP A 38 -0.37 -7.59 2.41
CA TRP A 38 -1.62 -7.53 3.15
C TRP A 38 -1.69 -8.65 4.17
N VAL A 39 -1.73 -8.29 5.43
CA VAL A 39 -1.81 -9.24 6.56
C VAL A 39 -3.21 -9.17 7.15
N GLU A 40 -3.86 -10.31 7.24
CA GLU A 40 -5.22 -10.43 7.77
C GLU A 40 -5.35 -11.64 8.68
N PRO A 41 -6.24 -11.61 9.68
CA PRO A 41 -6.53 -12.78 10.51
C PRO A 41 -7.03 -13.94 9.65
N HIS A 42 -6.59 -15.13 9.95
CA HIS A 42 -7.10 -16.33 9.32
C HIS A 42 -8.53 -16.60 9.79
N ALA A 43 -9.44 -16.88 8.86
CA ALA A 43 -10.84 -17.17 9.18
C ALA A 43 -10.94 -18.27 10.26
N GLY A 44 -11.66 -17.97 11.36
CA GLY A 44 -11.86 -18.89 12.49
C GLY A 44 -10.65 -19.07 13.43
N LYS A 45 -9.53 -18.34 13.22
CA LYS A 45 -8.34 -18.41 14.06
C LYS A 45 -7.78 -17.01 14.33
N PRO A 46 -8.31 -16.24 15.28
CA PRO A 46 -8.01 -14.81 15.44
C PRO A 46 -6.54 -14.50 15.73
N ASN A 47 -5.78 -15.44 16.31
CA ASN A 47 -4.35 -15.27 16.58
C ASN A 47 -3.44 -15.82 15.47
N ASN A 48 -4.02 -16.29 14.37
CA ASN A 48 -3.28 -16.78 13.23
C ASN A 48 -3.50 -15.84 12.04
N PHE A 49 -2.42 -15.45 11.38
CA PHE A 49 -2.45 -14.48 10.30
C PHE A 49 -1.97 -15.09 8.99
N THR A 50 -2.57 -14.66 7.90
CA THR A 50 -2.11 -14.92 6.55
C THR A 50 -1.59 -13.64 5.92
N ALA A 51 -0.61 -13.77 5.02
CA ALA A 51 -0.08 -12.64 4.27
C ALA A 51 -0.19 -12.90 2.78
N ARG A 52 -0.79 -11.95 2.07
CA ARG A 52 -0.81 -11.90 0.61
C ARG A 52 0.17 -10.84 0.13
N LYS A 53 0.96 -11.17 -0.89
CA LYS A 53 1.90 -10.25 -1.51
C LYS A 53 1.48 -10.00 -2.94
N GLN A 54 1.26 -8.74 -3.30
CA GLN A 54 0.82 -8.33 -4.64
C GLN A 54 1.34 -6.94 -5.00
N VAL A 55 1.24 -6.58 -6.26
CA VAL A 55 1.44 -5.20 -6.71
C VAL A 55 0.17 -4.41 -6.40
N HIS A 56 0.32 -3.15 -5.98
CA HIS A 56 -0.80 -2.32 -5.57
C HIS A 56 -0.73 -0.92 -6.17
N ASN A 57 -1.91 -0.34 -6.44
CA ASN A 57 -2.06 1.04 -6.92
C ASN A 57 -2.06 2.10 -5.80
N ALA A 58 -1.81 1.70 -4.55
CA ALA A 58 -1.66 2.62 -3.44
C ALA A 58 -0.42 3.51 -3.57
N PHE A 59 0.52 3.09 -4.39
CA PHE A 59 1.72 3.84 -4.75
C PHE A 59 2.07 3.56 -6.21
N LEU A 60 2.03 4.59 -7.03
CA LEU A 60 2.35 4.52 -8.46
C LEU A 60 3.29 5.67 -8.81
N MET A 61 4.33 5.37 -9.57
CA MET A 61 5.26 6.36 -10.10
C MET A 61 5.44 6.13 -11.59
N PHE A 62 5.28 7.20 -12.37
CA PHE A 62 5.47 7.18 -13.82
C PHE A 62 6.15 8.46 -14.28
N ARG A 63 7.04 8.33 -15.24
CA ARG A 63 7.48 9.48 -16.04
C ARG A 63 6.40 9.84 -17.06
N ARG A 64 6.34 11.10 -17.42
CA ARG A 64 5.44 11.58 -18.49
C ARG A 64 5.69 10.79 -19.78
N GLY A 65 4.62 10.37 -20.46
CA GLY A 65 4.70 9.58 -21.69
C GLY A 65 5.11 8.12 -21.47
N ASN A 66 4.85 7.57 -20.30
CA ASN A 66 5.15 6.17 -20.02
C ASN A 66 4.15 5.24 -20.71
N THR A 67 4.63 4.40 -21.60
CA THR A 67 3.81 3.49 -22.45
C THR A 67 3.08 2.42 -21.64
N PHE A 68 3.61 2.00 -20.48
CA PHE A 68 2.91 1.08 -19.60
C PHE A 68 1.67 1.73 -18.98
N LEU A 69 1.77 3.00 -18.57
CA LEU A 69 0.64 3.74 -18.03
C LEU A 69 -0.46 3.94 -19.09
N ASP A 70 -0.08 4.24 -20.32
CA ASP A 70 -1.02 4.38 -21.43
C ASP A 70 -1.74 3.06 -21.70
N PHE A 71 -1.01 1.95 -21.79
CA PHE A 71 -1.57 0.61 -21.94
C PHE A 71 -2.49 0.20 -20.78
N TYR A 72 -2.07 0.46 -19.54
CA TYR A 72 -2.88 0.19 -18.36
C TYR A 72 -4.18 0.99 -18.38
N THR A 73 -4.10 2.28 -18.72
CA THR A 73 -5.26 3.19 -18.79
C THR A 73 -6.23 2.74 -19.87
N GLU A 74 -5.74 2.43 -21.07
CA GLU A 74 -6.55 1.93 -22.17
C GLU A 74 -7.25 0.61 -21.79
N THR A 75 -6.48 -0.34 -21.25
CA THR A 75 -7.03 -1.63 -20.80
C THR A 75 -8.12 -1.43 -19.75
N ALA A 76 -7.88 -0.59 -18.75
CA ALA A 76 -8.86 -0.29 -17.70
C ALA A 76 -10.13 0.35 -18.29
N THR A 77 -9.98 1.28 -19.22
CA THR A 77 -11.10 1.94 -19.92
C THR A 77 -11.92 0.92 -20.69
N GLN A 78 -11.30 0.09 -21.52
CA GLN A 78 -11.99 -0.96 -22.27
C GLN A 78 -12.71 -1.97 -21.37
N MET A 79 -12.12 -2.32 -20.22
CA MET A 79 -12.78 -3.19 -19.23
C MET A 79 -14.02 -2.53 -18.64
N LEU A 80 -13.99 -1.23 -18.35
CA LEU A 80 -15.14 -0.47 -17.86
C LEU A 80 -16.24 -0.38 -18.90
N GLU A 81 -15.90 -0.05 -20.14
CA GLU A 81 -16.85 0.09 -21.24
C GLU A 81 -17.57 -1.21 -21.59
N ARG A 82 -16.86 -2.34 -21.51
CA ARG A 82 -17.43 -3.67 -21.82
C ARG A 82 -18.18 -4.29 -20.65
N ASN A 83 -17.93 -3.81 -19.44
CA ASN A 83 -18.59 -4.34 -18.25
C ASN A 83 -20.05 -3.95 -18.19
N ARG A 84 -20.96 -4.92 -18.09
CA ARG A 84 -22.42 -4.72 -18.01
C ARG A 84 -23.01 -5.03 -16.62
N GLY A 85 -22.18 -5.29 -15.64
CA GLY A 85 -22.62 -5.66 -14.31
C GLY A 85 -21.71 -5.12 -13.21
N PRO A 86 -21.94 -5.48 -11.95
CA PRO A 86 -21.10 -5.07 -10.85
C PRO A 86 -19.68 -5.63 -11.02
N MET A 87 -18.71 -4.75 -10.90
CA MET A 87 -17.29 -5.13 -10.99
C MET A 87 -16.78 -5.54 -9.60
N PRO A 88 -16.03 -6.64 -9.49
CA PRO A 88 -15.43 -7.04 -8.22
C PRO A 88 -14.57 -5.92 -7.63
N PRO A 89 -14.52 -5.75 -6.29
CA PRO A 89 -13.65 -4.77 -5.66
C PRO A 89 -12.19 -4.92 -6.10
N GLN A 90 -11.52 -3.79 -6.27
CA GLN A 90 -10.10 -3.72 -6.64
C GLN A 90 -9.74 -4.33 -8.01
N PHE A 91 -10.73 -4.60 -8.86
CA PHE A 91 -10.50 -5.31 -10.13
C PHE A 91 -9.58 -4.54 -11.07
N ILE A 92 -9.87 -3.26 -11.31
CA ILE A 92 -9.06 -2.39 -12.18
C ILE A 92 -7.74 -1.98 -11.49
N GLY A 93 -7.71 -1.87 -10.17
CA GLY A 93 -6.51 -1.51 -9.41
C GLY A 93 -5.55 -2.70 -9.22
N PRO A 94 -5.42 -3.23 -7.99
CA PRO A 94 -4.41 -4.22 -7.66
C PRO A 94 -4.48 -5.50 -8.48
N LYS A 95 -5.67 -5.98 -8.84
CA LYS A 95 -5.82 -7.22 -9.59
C LYS A 95 -5.31 -7.09 -11.03
N LEU A 96 -5.70 -6.02 -11.72
CA LEU A 96 -5.21 -5.76 -13.08
C LEU A 96 -3.70 -5.49 -13.07
N LEU A 97 -3.21 -4.65 -12.16
CA LEU A 97 -1.78 -4.37 -12.05
C LEU A 97 -0.96 -5.62 -11.73
N THR A 98 -1.46 -6.51 -10.86
CA THR A 98 -0.78 -7.78 -10.56
C THR A 98 -0.78 -8.70 -11.78
N ALA A 99 -1.88 -8.78 -12.53
CA ALA A 99 -1.94 -9.56 -13.76
C ALA A 99 -0.94 -9.04 -14.79
N LEU A 100 -0.89 -7.73 -15.00
CA LEU A 100 0.09 -7.10 -15.91
C LEU A 100 1.52 -7.31 -15.44
N HIS A 101 1.78 -7.15 -14.13
CA HIS A 101 3.10 -7.42 -13.55
C HIS A 101 3.57 -8.87 -13.81
N ASN A 102 2.67 -9.83 -13.67
CA ASN A 102 3.01 -11.24 -13.92
C ASN A 102 3.34 -11.53 -15.39
N VAL A 103 2.83 -10.72 -16.33
CA VAL A 103 3.09 -10.87 -17.76
C VAL A 103 4.37 -10.12 -18.19
N VAL A 104 4.53 -8.87 -17.76
CA VAL A 104 5.58 -7.98 -18.28
C VAL A 104 6.72 -7.71 -17.28
N GLY A 105 6.62 -8.17 -16.04
CA GLY A 105 7.67 -7.98 -15.05
C GLY A 105 7.87 -6.53 -14.63
N CYS A 106 6.78 -5.80 -14.31
CA CYS A 106 6.86 -4.40 -13.92
C CYS A 106 7.85 -4.16 -12.78
N PRO A 107 8.64 -3.08 -12.81
CA PRO A 107 9.46 -2.68 -11.68
C PRO A 107 8.62 -2.46 -10.42
N VAL A 108 9.04 -3.01 -9.30
CA VAL A 108 8.34 -2.90 -8.02
C VAL A 108 9.23 -2.21 -6.99
N LEU A 109 8.67 -1.20 -6.34
CA LEU A 109 9.29 -0.50 -5.25
C LEU A 109 8.99 -1.22 -3.93
N GLU A 110 9.92 -2.04 -3.49
CA GLU A 110 9.79 -2.88 -2.29
C GLU A 110 9.75 -2.05 -0.99
N THR A 111 10.20 -0.79 -1.05
CA THR A 111 10.25 0.14 0.09
C THR A 111 9.01 1.02 0.21
N ALA A 112 8.03 0.87 -0.68
CA ALA A 112 6.76 1.61 -0.61
C ALA A 112 5.59 0.63 -0.66
N GLY A 113 4.69 0.72 0.31
CA GLY A 113 3.59 -0.22 0.40
C GLY A 113 2.39 0.26 1.20
N MET A 114 1.34 -0.53 1.15
CA MET A 114 0.13 -0.31 1.94
C MET A 114 0.17 -1.19 3.19
N LEU A 115 -0.20 -0.61 4.32
CA LEU A 115 -0.35 -1.32 5.59
C LEU A 115 -1.80 -1.78 5.77
N SER A 116 -1.97 -3.04 6.17
CA SER A 116 -3.28 -3.58 6.55
C SER A 116 -3.70 -3.11 7.95
N PRO A 117 -5.00 -3.11 8.28
CA PRO A 117 -5.48 -2.70 9.60
C PRO A 117 -4.77 -3.40 10.76
N ALA A 118 -4.63 -4.72 10.70
CA ALA A 118 -3.95 -5.49 11.75
C ALA A 118 -2.49 -5.03 11.98
N VAL A 119 -1.77 -4.68 10.91
CA VAL A 119 -0.41 -4.14 11.03
C VAL A 119 -0.41 -2.74 11.60
N ILE A 120 -1.36 -1.88 11.18
CA ILE A 120 -1.53 -0.52 11.70
C ILE A 120 -1.80 -0.56 13.22
N ASP A 121 -2.71 -1.42 13.67
CA ASP A 121 -3.06 -1.57 15.09
C ASP A 121 -1.86 -2.02 15.93
N GLU A 122 -1.09 -2.99 15.45
CA GLU A 122 0.11 -3.47 16.15
C GLU A 122 1.28 -2.46 16.11
N ILE A 123 1.40 -1.64 15.06
CA ILE A 123 2.34 -0.51 15.06
C ILE A 123 1.91 0.54 16.08
N ALA A 124 0.63 0.84 16.18
CA ALA A 124 0.09 1.84 17.11
C ALA A 124 0.06 1.37 18.56
N GLY A 125 -0.10 0.06 18.77
CA GLY A 125 -0.18 -0.61 20.08
C GLY A 125 1.07 -1.40 20.43
N GLU A 126 0.89 -2.65 20.80
CA GLU A 126 1.98 -3.58 21.08
C GLU A 126 2.30 -4.41 19.85
N PRO A 127 3.59 -4.58 19.49
CA PRO A 127 4.00 -5.45 18.42
C PRO A 127 3.53 -6.90 18.64
N GLY A 128 2.96 -7.51 17.59
CA GLY A 128 2.40 -8.84 17.66
C GLY A 128 2.67 -9.68 16.42
N ALA A 129 1.82 -10.67 16.20
CA ALA A 129 1.99 -11.67 15.15
C ALA A 129 1.78 -11.09 13.73
N ALA A 130 0.89 -10.11 13.56
CA ALA A 130 0.63 -9.48 12.27
C ALA A 130 1.84 -8.66 11.81
N LEU A 131 2.39 -7.82 12.67
CA LEU A 131 3.59 -7.04 12.38
C LEU A 131 4.80 -7.95 12.16
N GLY A 132 4.94 -9.01 12.98
CA GLY A 132 5.97 -10.02 12.81
C GLY A 132 5.88 -10.73 11.44
N LEU A 133 4.68 -11.07 10.99
CA LEU A 133 4.46 -11.67 9.68
C LEU A 133 4.74 -10.67 8.56
N PHE A 134 4.29 -9.42 8.71
CA PHE A 134 4.56 -8.34 7.76
C PHE A 134 6.08 -8.16 7.55
N ARG A 135 6.86 -8.03 8.62
CA ARG A 135 8.32 -7.89 8.56
C ARG A 135 9.00 -9.07 7.85
N ARG A 136 8.58 -10.29 8.10
CA ARG A 136 9.12 -11.49 7.41
C ARG A 136 8.80 -11.51 5.92
N ARG A 137 7.70 -10.90 5.50
CA ARG A 137 7.24 -10.86 4.11
C ARG A 137 7.67 -9.59 3.37
N SER A 138 8.06 -8.54 4.10
CA SER A 138 8.58 -7.28 3.56
C SER A 138 10.11 -7.30 3.69
N PRO A 139 10.85 -7.57 2.61
CA PRO A 139 12.29 -7.84 2.68
C PRO A 139 13.12 -6.60 3.01
N ARG A 140 12.53 -5.42 2.89
CA ARG A 140 13.20 -4.13 3.13
C ARG A 140 12.33 -3.25 4.02
N PRO A 141 12.95 -2.39 4.86
CA PRO A 141 12.23 -1.36 5.60
C PRO A 141 11.43 -0.48 4.65
N LEU A 142 10.26 -0.03 5.10
CA LEU A 142 9.47 0.91 4.32
C LEU A 142 10.09 2.30 4.37
N ALA A 143 10.24 2.93 3.21
CA ALA A 143 10.55 4.36 3.05
C ALA A 143 9.27 5.19 2.86
N ALA A 144 8.18 4.55 2.45
CA ALA A 144 6.87 5.16 2.34
C ALA A 144 5.77 4.14 2.66
N ALA A 145 4.72 4.58 3.37
CA ALA A 145 3.56 3.75 3.68
C ALA A 145 2.25 4.45 3.32
N ASN A 146 1.33 3.68 2.76
CA ASN A 146 -0.07 4.07 2.61
C ASN A 146 -0.88 3.48 3.75
N LEU A 147 -1.53 4.32 4.55
CA LEU A 147 -2.32 3.92 5.72
C LEU A 147 -3.79 3.64 5.40
N CYS A 148 -4.13 3.51 4.11
CA CYS A 148 -5.45 3.10 3.65
C CYS A 148 -6.60 3.93 4.23
N SER A 149 -6.69 5.21 3.88
CA SER A 149 -7.70 6.15 4.39
C SER A 149 -9.15 5.68 4.21
N SER A 150 -9.43 4.84 3.20
CA SER A 150 -10.75 4.24 3.00
C SER A 150 -11.16 3.29 4.12
N LEU A 151 -10.21 2.61 4.77
CA LEU A 151 -10.47 1.75 5.93
C LEU A 151 -10.76 2.58 7.17
N TYR A 152 -10.01 3.67 7.37
CA TYR A 152 -10.31 4.64 8.41
C TYR A 152 -11.73 5.22 8.25
N ALA A 153 -12.09 5.62 7.02
CA ALA A 153 -13.43 6.16 6.74
C ALA A 153 -14.57 5.15 7.01
N ARG A 154 -14.28 3.84 7.01
CA ARG A 154 -15.22 2.77 7.38
C ARG A 154 -15.21 2.43 8.87
N GLY A 155 -14.39 3.12 9.67
CA GLY A 155 -14.30 2.90 11.10
C GLY A 155 -13.53 1.66 11.53
N GLU A 156 -12.70 1.07 10.64
CA GLU A 156 -11.91 -0.11 10.96
C GLU A 156 -10.79 0.17 11.98
N PHE A 157 -10.40 1.45 12.15
CA PHE A 157 -9.52 1.91 13.22
C PHE A 157 -9.77 3.38 13.58
N SER A 158 -9.42 3.76 14.79
CA SER A 158 -9.68 5.10 15.34
C SER A 158 -8.63 6.13 14.86
N GLU A 159 -8.98 7.42 14.97
CA GLU A 159 -8.02 8.52 14.75
C GLU A 159 -6.79 8.41 15.64
N ALA A 160 -6.99 8.04 16.92
CA ALA A 160 -5.90 7.88 17.87
C ALA A 160 -4.93 6.75 17.45
N THR A 161 -5.45 5.66 16.89
CA THR A 161 -4.65 4.57 16.33
C THR A 161 -3.79 5.08 15.18
N VAL A 162 -4.39 5.81 14.23
CA VAL A 162 -3.66 6.35 13.08
C VAL A 162 -2.55 7.31 13.52
N ARG A 163 -2.85 8.23 14.46
CA ARG A 163 -1.84 9.17 14.98
C ARG A 163 -0.66 8.44 15.60
N ARG A 164 -0.91 7.48 16.50
CA ARG A 164 0.15 6.69 17.13
C ARG A 164 0.96 5.88 16.11
N CYS A 165 0.30 5.31 15.12
CA CYS A 165 0.98 4.60 14.03
C CYS A 165 1.95 5.55 13.30
N ILE A 166 1.50 6.75 12.91
CA ILE A 166 2.34 7.76 12.25
C ILE A 166 3.54 8.15 13.12
N GLU A 167 3.31 8.47 14.39
CA GLU A 167 4.36 8.86 15.32
C GLU A 167 5.45 7.77 15.44
N ARG A 168 5.03 6.51 15.55
CA ARG A 168 5.95 5.37 15.63
C ARG A 168 6.71 5.12 14.33
N LEU A 169 6.05 5.26 13.19
CA LEU A 169 6.69 5.14 11.88
C LEU A 169 7.74 6.25 11.67
N LEU A 170 7.40 7.49 11.99
CA LEU A 170 8.32 8.63 11.89
C LEU A 170 9.51 8.53 12.85
N ALA A 171 9.28 7.98 14.04
CA ALA A 171 10.34 7.69 14.99
C ALA A 171 11.22 6.50 14.59
N ARG A 172 10.96 5.85 13.45
CA ARG A 172 11.65 4.62 12.97
C ARG A 172 11.72 3.48 14.00
N LYS A 173 10.78 3.46 14.95
CA LYS A 173 10.72 2.44 16.02
C LYS A 173 9.90 1.22 15.66
N ALA A 174 9.17 1.28 14.55
CA ALA A 174 8.15 0.28 14.24
C ALA A 174 8.48 -0.64 13.03
N LEU A 175 9.41 -0.26 12.15
CA LEU A 175 9.71 -1.03 10.92
C LEU A 175 11.19 -1.30 10.76
#